data_077a389e9648f4f2c1b6d303b922edeb
#
_entry.id   077a389e9648f4f2c1b6d303b922edeb
#
_cell.length_a   1.000
_cell.length_b   1.000
_cell.length_c   1.000
_cell.angle_alpha   90.00
_cell.angle_beta   90.00
_cell.angle_gamma   90.00
#
_symmetry.space_group_name_H-M   'P 1'
#
loop_
_entity.id
_entity.type
_entity.pdbx_description
1 polymer ?
#
loop_
_entity_poly.entity_id
_entity_poly.type
_entity_poly.pdbx_seq_one_letter_code
_entity_poly.pdbx_strand_id
1 'polypeptide(L)'
;MKKRSLTRKMLTLFVVCIAVLLTLATPLFYYLTKNYYAEDMINIIEAVNHGQPIPKPDLEEDIMEGIMLQFCVIVGVLAVAIVLMLRFISRYLWRPFDETLRRIEAFRLEDGRLPALPDTGVKEFTRLNRALLTLMQNSLTSYRMQKEFTENASHELQTPLAVFQSRLDLLLQQPDLTEKQAGMIQGLYDVSNRLARLNRNLLLLAKIDNRQYERMENINLTAFLQDTTPFLQSIAGDITLYEEFGNDALTVKANRTLLESLVNNLVVNAVRHNRPGGELRIAVKDKRIIFSNTSDEPALDSSLIFNRFYRPSEKVKGNGLGLAIVRAICDYHGWKVTYQYKDGLHIFTVDFLPLPRSV
;
A
#
# COMPACT_ATOMS: atom_id res chain seq x y z
N MET A 1 27.78 19.67 17.51
CA MET A 1 28.60 19.89 16.29
C MET A 1 27.78 20.66 15.24
N LYS A 2 28.35 21.70 14.64
CA LYS A 2 27.67 22.51 13.60
C LYS A 2 27.53 21.68 12.33
N LYS A 3 26.28 21.26 11.94
CA LYS A 3 26.03 20.47 10.72
C LYS A 3 26.42 21.30 9.49
N ARG A 4 27.17 20.70 8.55
CA ARG A 4 27.65 21.37 7.33
C ARG A 4 26.65 21.10 6.18
N SER A 5 26.60 22.04 5.22
CA SER A 5 25.77 21.83 4.01
C SER A 5 26.34 20.69 3.15
N LEU A 6 25.47 20.00 2.42
CA LEU A 6 25.82 18.91 1.49
C LEU A 6 26.90 19.36 0.52
N THR A 7 26.68 20.50 -0.13
CA THR A 7 27.61 21.10 -1.11
C THR A 7 28.99 21.37 -0.48
N ARG A 8 29.01 21.92 0.73
CA ARG A 8 30.28 22.22 1.42
C ARG A 8 31.03 20.95 1.82
N LYS A 9 30.30 19.90 2.23
CA LYS A 9 30.88 18.58 2.55
C LYS A 9 31.44 17.91 1.30
N MET A 10 30.69 17.92 0.19
CA MET A 10 31.15 17.41 -1.11
C MET A 10 32.41 18.14 -1.57
N LEU A 11 32.38 19.48 -1.57
CA LEU A 11 33.51 20.30 -2.01
C LEU A 11 34.75 20.04 -1.15
N THR A 12 34.59 19.97 0.18
CA THR A 12 35.74 19.72 1.08
C THR A 12 36.35 18.34 0.82
N LEU A 13 35.49 17.28 0.70
CA LEU A 13 35.96 15.92 0.35
C LEU A 13 36.65 15.88 -1.00
N PHE A 14 36.08 16.56 -2.00
CA PHE A 14 36.65 16.65 -3.34
C PHE A 14 38.02 17.31 -3.35
N VAL A 15 38.17 18.47 -2.69
CA VAL A 15 39.45 19.19 -2.59
C VAL A 15 40.49 18.34 -1.86
N VAL A 16 40.13 17.68 -0.74
CA VAL A 16 41.06 16.80 0.00
C VAL A 16 41.51 15.64 -0.89
N CYS A 17 40.59 14.99 -1.59
CA CYS A 17 40.95 13.88 -2.48
C CYS A 17 41.83 14.32 -3.65
N ILE A 18 41.56 15.47 -4.26
CA ILE A 18 42.47 16.01 -5.31
C ILE A 18 43.85 16.28 -4.74
N ALA A 19 43.96 16.91 -3.57
CA ALA A 19 45.25 17.18 -2.94
C ALA A 19 46.04 15.89 -2.67
N VAL A 20 45.36 14.83 -2.18
CA VAL A 20 45.99 13.50 -1.96
C VAL A 20 46.44 12.90 -3.29
N LEU A 21 45.64 12.95 -4.34
CA LEU A 21 45.98 12.43 -5.67
C LEU A 21 47.20 13.15 -6.27
N LEU A 22 47.24 14.47 -6.20
CA LEU A 22 48.38 15.25 -6.67
C LEU A 22 49.65 14.92 -5.86
N THR A 23 49.56 14.77 -4.56
CA THR A 23 50.69 14.42 -3.70
C THR A 23 51.24 13.02 -4.02
N LEU A 24 50.38 12.05 -4.43
CA LEU A 24 50.78 10.71 -4.83
C LEU A 24 51.30 10.67 -6.32
N ALA A 25 50.73 11.49 -7.19
CA ALA A 25 51.12 11.55 -8.58
C ALA A 25 52.54 12.16 -8.75
N THR A 26 52.93 13.14 -7.93
CA THR A 26 54.22 13.81 -8.02
C THR A 26 55.43 12.87 -7.88
N PRO A 27 55.53 12.01 -6.84
CA PRO A 27 56.62 11.06 -6.72
C PRO A 27 56.61 9.98 -7.81
N LEU A 28 55.39 9.57 -8.24
CA LEU A 28 55.26 8.62 -9.38
C LEU A 28 55.83 9.22 -10.66
N PHE A 29 55.49 10.49 -10.94
CA PHE A 29 56.04 11.21 -12.08
C PHE A 29 57.58 11.27 -12.00
N TYR A 30 58.10 11.67 -10.87
CA TYR A 30 59.55 11.74 -10.66
C TYR A 30 60.24 10.36 -10.84
N TYR A 31 59.67 9.30 -10.29
CA TYR A 31 60.21 7.96 -10.43
C TYR A 31 60.24 7.46 -11.89
N LEU A 32 59.14 7.65 -12.62
CA LEU A 32 59.05 7.28 -14.04
C LEU A 32 60.04 8.05 -14.87
N THR A 33 60.11 9.39 -14.66
CA THR A 33 61.10 10.23 -15.37
C THR A 33 62.53 9.79 -15.12
N LYS A 34 62.86 9.55 -13.84
CA LYS A 34 64.21 9.13 -13.47
C LYS A 34 64.59 7.78 -14.07
N ASN A 35 63.72 6.81 -14.08
CA ASN A 35 64.01 5.48 -14.65
C ASN A 35 64.20 5.57 -16.19
N TYR A 36 63.36 6.32 -16.86
CA TYR A 36 63.44 6.44 -18.31
C TYR A 36 64.77 7.11 -18.77
N TYR A 37 65.16 8.20 -18.13
CA TYR A 37 66.46 8.85 -18.45
C TYR A 37 67.68 8.11 -17.89
N ALA A 38 67.52 7.28 -16.85
CA ALA A 38 68.67 6.47 -16.35
C ALA A 38 69.06 5.35 -17.32
N GLU A 39 68.13 4.82 -18.09
CA GLU A 39 68.39 3.75 -19.07
C GLU A 39 69.28 4.25 -20.24
N ASP A 40 69.00 5.43 -20.76
CA ASP A 40 69.81 6.08 -21.80
C ASP A 40 71.24 6.39 -21.33
N MET A 41 71.37 6.86 -20.07
CA MET A 41 72.67 7.15 -19.49
C MET A 41 73.46 5.88 -19.23
N ILE A 42 72.85 4.76 -18.87
CA ILE A 42 73.51 3.46 -18.68
C ILE A 42 74.02 2.96 -20.02
N ASN A 43 73.23 3.01 -21.07
CA ASN A 43 73.59 2.59 -22.42
C ASN A 43 74.76 3.41 -22.97
N ILE A 44 74.82 4.69 -22.75
CA ILE A 44 75.93 5.59 -23.12
C ILE A 44 77.21 5.22 -22.34
N ILE A 45 77.09 4.99 -21.05
CA ILE A 45 78.23 4.62 -20.18
C ILE A 45 78.77 3.25 -20.60
N GLU A 46 77.94 2.29 -20.94
CA GLU A 46 78.31 0.94 -21.37
C GLU A 46 79.02 0.97 -22.70
N ALA A 47 78.55 1.75 -23.70
CA ALA A 47 79.18 1.97 -24.96
C ALA A 47 80.59 2.60 -24.83
N VAL A 48 80.76 3.59 -23.94
CA VAL A 48 82.05 4.25 -23.66
C VAL A 48 83.00 3.27 -23.01
N ASN A 49 82.54 2.42 -22.06
CA ASN A 49 83.40 1.45 -21.39
C ASN A 49 83.85 0.29 -22.30
N HIS A 50 83.09 -0.04 -23.35
CA HIS A 50 83.42 -1.08 -24.30
C HIS A 50 84.07 -0.56 -25.57
N GLY A 51 84.41 0.74 -25.63
CA GLY A 51 85.09 1.33 -26.80
C GLY A 51 84.26 1.31 -28.08
N GLN A 52 82.97 1.18 -27.95
CA GLN A 52 82.00 1.20 -29.04
C GLN A 52 81.67 2.66 -29.42
N PRO A 53 81.30 2.97 -30.69
CA PRO A 53 80.87 4.31 -31.08
C PRO A 53 79.61 4.63 -30.20
N ILE A 54 79.65 5.80 -29.61
CA ILE A 54 78.52 6.33 -28.80
C ILE A 54 77.25 6.29 -29.67
N PRO A 55 76.21 5.54 -29.28
CA PRO A 55 74.97 5.58 -30.04
C PRO A 55 74.54 7.02 -30.16
N LYS A 56 74.23 7.49 -31.37
CA LYS A 56 73.61 8.80 -31.57
C LYS A 56 72.22 8.68 -30.94
N PRO A 57 71.93 9.35 -29.85
CA PRO A 57 70.59 9.31 -29.31
C PRO A 57 69.67 10.01 -30.32
N ASP A 58 68.68 9.29 -30.83
CA ASP A 58 67.58 9.90 -31.57
C ASP A 58 66.69 10.61 -30.51
N LEU A 59 67.30 11.70 -29.96
CA LEU A 59 66.81 12.40 -28.77
C LEU A 59 65.38 12.94 -28.95
N GLU A 60 64.94 13.22 -30.15
CA GLU A 60 63.61 13.77 -30.39
C GLU A 60 62.51 12.70 -30.35
N GLU A 61 62.74 11.52 -30.90
CA GLU A 61 61.73 10.44 -31.00
C GLU A 61 61.59 9.69 -29.69
N ASP A 62 62.69 9.30 -29.03
CA ASP A 62 62.73 8.58 -27.74
C ASP A 62 62.21 9.46 -26.59
N ILE A 63 62.52 10.76 -26.58
CA ILE A 63 61.98 11.71 -25.57
C ILE A 63 60.47 11.86 -25.76
N MET A 64 59.98 11.95 -27.00
CA MET A 64 58.58 12.15 -27.28
C MET A 64 57.76 10.90 -26.90
N GLU A 65 58.22 9.69 -27.23
CA GLU A 65 57.57 8.43 -26.80
C GLU A 65 57.55 8.28 -25.28
N GLY A 66 58.65 8.54 -24.60
CA GLY A 66 58.72 8.48 -23.15
C GLY A 66 57.79 9.45 -22.45
N ILE A 67 57.73 10.68 -22.93
CA ILE A 67 56.81 11.69 -22.39
C ILE A 67 55.36 11.32 -22.67
N MET A 68 55.03 10.79 -23.87
CA MET A 68 53.68 10.33 -24.22
C MET A 68 53.24 9.15 -23.34
N LEU A 69 54.08 8.14 -23.18
CA LEU A 69 53.79 6.99 -22.31
C LEU A 69 53.55 7.42 -20.86
N GLN A 70 54.43 8.25 -20.33
CA GLN A 70 54.33 8.78 -18.98
C GLN A 70 53.04 9.59 -18.75
N PHE A 71 52.70 10.44 -19.74
CA PHE A 71 51.46 11.20 -19.74
C PHE A 71 50.23 10.28 -19.73
N CYS A 72 50.20 9.26 -20.62
CA CYS A 72 49.10 8.28 -20.68
C CYS A 72 48.94 7.50 -19.35
N VAL A 73 50.03 7.06 -18.73
CA VAL A 73 50.00 6.36 -17.44
C VAL A 73 49.44 7.25 -16.33
N ILE A 74 49.90 8.48 -16.24
CA ILE A 74 49.46 9.42 -15.21
C ILE A 74 47.97 9.76 -15.39
N VAL A 75 47.54 10.06 -16.63
CA VAL A 75 46.14 10.36 -16.94
C VAL A 75 45.26 9.13 -16.62
N GLY A 76 45.70 7.92 -16.96
CA GLY A 76 45.01 6.68 -16.68
C GLY A 76 44.82 6.46 -15.15
N VAL A 77 45.90 6.62 -14.39
CA VAL A 77 45.85 6.49 -12.90
C VAL A 77 44.93 7.56 -12.30
N LEU A 78 45.04 8.81 -12.75
CA LEU A 78 44.18 9.89 -12.28
C LEU A 78 42.70 9.65 -12.62
N ALA A 79 42.40 9.18 -13.82
CA ALA A 79 41.04 8.86 -14.23
C ALA A 79 40.41 7.77 -13.36
N VAL A 80 41.14 6.66 -13.12
CA VAL A 80 40.69 5.58 -12.23
C VAL A 80 40.46 6.10 -10.79
N ALA A 81 41.42 6.88 -10.28
CA ALA A 81 41.35 7.44 -8.94
C ALA A 81 40.13 8.39 -8.77
N ILE A 82 39.85 9.23 -9.77
CA ILE A 82 38.68 10.12 -9.78
C ILE A 82 37.38 9.30 -9.78
N VAL A 83 37.26 8.23 -10.58
CA VAL A 83 36.09 7.36 -10.61
C VAL A 83 35.85 6.69 -9.25
N LEU A 84 36.91 6.12 -8.65
CA LEU A 84 36.81 5.51 -7.32
C LEU A 84 36.43 6.52 -6.23
N MET A 85 36.99 7.71 -6.31
CA MET A 85 36.67 8.81 -5.40
C MET A 85 35.19 9.24 -5.51
N LEU A 86 34.69 9.46 -6.73
CA LEU A 86 33.29 9.82 -6.96
C LEU A 86 32.34 8.74 -6.44
N ARG A 87 32.69 7.45 -6.66
CA ARG A 87 31.91 6.34 -6.18
C ARG A 87 31.90 6.24 -4.64
N PHE A 88 33.04 6.52 -4.00
CA PHE A 88 33.14 6.56 -2.55
C PHE A 88 32.34 7.73 -1.93
N ILE A 89 32.51 8.93 -2.46
CA ILE A 89 31.81 10.15 -2.00
C ILE A 89 30.28 9.96 -2.18
N SER A 90 29.86 9.48 -3.34
CA SER A 90 28.44 9.21 -3.63
C SER A 90 27.87 8.24 -2.60
N ARG A 91 28.46 7.06 -2.40
CA ARG A 91 27.97 6.07 -1.42
C ARG A 91 27.92 6.62 0.00
N TYR A 92 28.97 7.33 0.43
CA TYR A 92 29.04 7.86 1.79
C TYR A 92 27.98 8.93 2.08
N LEU A 93 27.70 9.81 1.11
CA LEU A 93 26.77 10.91 1.27
C LEU A 93 25.30 10.50 1.11
N TRP A 94 25.01 9.55 0.20
CA TRP A 94 23.64 9.13 -0.10
C TRP A 94 23.13 8.00 0.82
N ARG A 95 24.00 7.24 1.46
CA ARG A 95 23.60 6.16 2.37
C ARG A 95 22.56 6.58 3.45
N PRO A 96 22.69 7.74 4.13
CA PRO A 96 21.69 8.17 5.11
C PRO A 96 20.34 8.52 4.47
N PHE A 97 20.34 8.97 3.21
CA PHE A 97 19.12 9.23 2.46
C PHE A 97 18.39 7.95 2.13
N ASP A 98 19.10 6.95 1.61
CA ASP A 98 18.52 5.64 1.28
C ASP A 98 17.95 4.95 2.53
N GLU A 99 18.62 5.09 3.67
CA GLU A 99 18.11 4.57 4.94
C GLU A 99 16.84 5.29 5.41
N THR A 100 16.79 6.62 5.25
CA THR A 100 15.58 7.41 5.51
C THR A 100 14.43 6.93 4.64
N LEU A 101 14.68 6.77 3.34
CA LEU A 101 13.66 6.33 2.37
C LEU A 101 13.09 4.96 2.75
N ARG A 102 13.94 3.97 3.01
CA ARG A 102 13.49 2.63 3.45
C ARG A 102 12.63 2.66 4.70
N ARG A 103 12.99 3.51 5.69
CA ARG A 103 12.21 3.63 6.94
C ARG A 103 10.86 4.29 6.72
N ILE A 104 10.77 5.23 5.76
CA ILE A 104 9.50 5.86 5.36
C ILE A 104 8.63 4.87 4.60
N GLU A 105 9.18 4.11 3.65
CA GLU A 105 8.45 3.07 2.90
C GLU A 105 7.90 1.96 3.81
N ALA A 106 8.61 1.64 4.88
CA ALA A 106 8.18 0.66 5.87
C ALA A 106 7.17 1.22 6.89
N PHE A 107 6.96 2.55 6.93
CA PHE A 107 6.06 3.16 7.90
C PHE A 107 4.60 2.83 7.61
N ARG A 108 3.87 2.42 8.65
CA ARG A 108 2.43 2.17 8.64
C ARG A 108 1.78 2.98 9.74
N LEU A 109 0.66 3.64 9.42
CA LEU A 109 -0.11 4.42 10.40
C LEU A 109 -0.70 3.53 11.50
N GLU A 110 -1.05 2.29 11.11
CA GLU A 110 -1.63 1.28 12.00
C GLU A 110 -0.69 0.89 13.14
N ASP A 111 0.62 0.88 12.91
CA ASP A 111 1.63 0.54 13.93
C ASP A 111 1.71 1.58 15.05
N GLY A 112 1.16 2.76 14.84
CA GLY A 112 1.06 3.83 15.84
C GLY A 112 2.40 4.39 16.31
N ARG A 113 3.51 4.08 15.63
CA ARG A 113 4.88 4.47 16.02
C ARG A 113 5.57 5.18 14.86
N LEU A 114 6.24 6.28 15.19
CA LEU A 114 7.09 6.97 14.22
C LEU A 114 8.42 6.24 14.04
N PRO A 115 8.94 6.17 12.78
CA PRO A 115 10.25 5.62 12.53
C PRO A 115 11.34 6.54 13.12
N ALA A 116 12.37 5.92 13.72
CA ALA A 116 13.56 6.65 14.11
C ALA A 116 14.40 6.95 12.86
N LEU A 117 14.33 8.16 12.31
CA LEU A 117 15.12 8.53 11.14
C LEU A 117 16.60 8.74 11.52
N PRO A 118 17.56 8.41 10.65
CA PRO A 118 18.98 8.52 10.95
C PRO A 118 19.39 9.97 11.18
N ASP A 119 20.24 10.21 12.18
CA ASP A 119 20.88 11.51 12.33
C ASP A 119 22.00 11.66 11.29
N THR A 120 21.90 12.69 10.48
CA THR A 120 22.86 12.94 9.40
C THR A 120 23.74 14.13 9.73
N GLY A 121 25.03 14.04 9.40
CA GLY A 121 25.93 15.19 9.48
C GLY A 121 25.69 16.25 8.40
N VAL A 122 24.63 16.11 7.58
CA VAL A 122 24.26 17.01 6.47
C VAL A 122 23.03 17.80 6.86
N LYS A 123 23.14 19.14 6.79
CA LYS A 123 22.09 20.08 7.22
C LYS A 123 20.78 19.88 6.45
N GLU A 124 20.87 19.67 5.15
CA GLU A 124 19.72 19.50 4.25
C GLU A 124 18.94 18.23 4.57
N PHE A 125 19.61 17.10 4.78
CA PHE A 125 18.96 15.84 5.16
C PHE A 125 18.36 15.92 6.55
N THR A 126 19.02 16.59 7.51
CA THR A 126 18.43 16.81 8.85
C THR A 126 17.15 17.64 8.77
N ARG A 127 17.12 18.68 7.92
CA ARG A 127 15.92 19.51 7.70
C ARG A 127 14.81 18.71 7.04
N LEU A 128 15.15 17.89 6.03
CA LEU A 128 14.19 16.99 5.36
C LEU A 128 13.61 15.98 6.35
N ASN A 129 14.46 15.28 7.11
CA ASN A 129 14.02 14.29 8.10
C ASN A 129 13.09 14.92 9.15
N ARG A 130 13.37 16.14 9.60
CA ARG A 130 12.50 16.86 10.53
C ARG A 130 11.14 17.19 9.91
N ALA A 131 11.11 17.68 8.68
CA ALA A 131 9.85 17.98 7.97
C ALA A 131 9.02 16.71 7.76
N LEU A 132 9.65 15.61 7.35
CA LEU A 132 9.01 14.31 7.20
C LEU A 132 8.44 13.78 8.51
N LEU A 133 9.22 13.83 9.60
CA LEU A 133 8.74 13.44 10.94
C LEU A 133 7.53 14.27 11.37
N THR A 134 7.53 15.58 11.11
CA THR A 134 6.39 16.45 11.44
C THR A 134 5.15 16.06 10.65
N LEU A 135 5.29 15.78 9.33
CA LEU A 135 4.18 15.33 8.49
C LEU A 135 3.65 13.97 8.95
N MET A 136 4.53 13.02 9.25
CA MET A 136 4.15 11.69 9.76
C MET A 136 3.47 11.79 11.13
N GLN A 137 3.96 12.66 12.02
CA GLN A 137 3.34 12.93 13.33
C GLN A 137 1.91 13.48 13.16
N ASN A 138 1.72 14.48 12.29
CA ASN A 138 0.42 15.06 12.03
C ASN A 138 -0.54 14.01 11.42
N SER A 139 -0.06 13.20 10.47
CA SER A 139 -0.84 12.11 9.87
C SER A 139 -1.25 11.07 10.92
N LEU A 140 -0.34 10.67 11.79
CA LEU A 140 -0.60 9.73 12.87
C LEU A 140 -1.61 10.28 13.88
N THR A 141 -1.49 11.56 14.24
CA THR A 141 -2.42 12.24 15.14
C THR A 141 -3.82 12.32 14.52
N SER A 142 -3.91 12.70 13.24
CA SER A 142 -5.20 12.74 12.51
C SER A 142 -5.83 11.34 12.41
N TYR A 143 -5.04 10.31 12.13
CA TYR A 143 -5.51 8.92 12.09
C TYR A 143 -6.06 8.47 13.45
N ARG A 144 -5.35 8.76 14.56
CA ARG A 144 -5.81 8.44 15.92
C ARG A 144 -7.10 9.16 16.28
N MET A 145 -7.18 10.47 16.01
CA MET A 145 -8.41 11.24 16.25
C MET A 145 -9.60 10.71 15.44
N GLN A 146 -9.38 10.34 14.20
CA GLN A 146 -10.43 9.78 13.35
C GLN A 146 -10.87 8.39 13.84
N LYS A 147 -9.92 7.54 14.29
CA LYS A 147 -10.21 6.22 14.89
C LYS A 147 -11.04 6.39 16.16
N GLU A 148 -10.60 7.21 17.08
CA GLU A 148 -11.28 7.50 18.36
C GLU A 148 -12.68 8.11 18.13
N PHE A 149 -12.79 9.07 17.21
CA PHE A 149 -14.08 9.64 16.84
C PHE A 149 -15.04 8.56 16.32
N THR A 150 -14.57 7.68 15.43
CA THR A 150 -15.41 6.61 14.87
C THR A 150 -15.86 5.61 15.94
N GLU A 151 -14.97 5.23 16.86
CA GLU A 151 -15.26 4.33 17.97
C GLU A 151 -16.28 4.97 18.95
N ASN A 152 -16.03 6.19 19.38
CA ASN A 152 -16.90 6.92 20.31
C ASN A 152 -18.26 7.20 19.69
N ALA A 153 -18.31 7.71 18.44
CA ALA A 153 -19.55 7.95 17.74
C ALA A 153 -20.41 6.69 17.60
N SER A 154 -19.76 5.51 17.44
CA SER A 154 -20.47 4.22 17.41
C SER A 154 -21.26 3.97 18.69
N HIS A 155 -20.60 4.12 19.83
CA HIS A 155 -21.23 3.88 21.14
C HIS A 155 -22.26 4.96 21.49
N GLU A 156 -21.91 6.23 21.26
CA GLU A 156 -22.78 7.37 21.60
C GLU A 156 -24.06 7.43 20.75
N LEU A 157 -24.08 6.84 19.56
CA LEU A 157 -25.28 6.75 18.73
C LEU A 157 -26.08 5.45 18.95
N GLN A 158 -25.43 4.35 19.30
CA GLN A 158 -26.11 3.06 19.54
C GLN A 158 -26.92 3.09 20.83
N THR A 159 -26.39 3.66 21.90
CA THR A 159 -27.00 3.68 23.23
C THR A 159 -28.36 4.41 23.24
N PRO A 160 -28.49 5.69 22.81
CA PRO A 160 -29.78 6.37 22.81
C PRO A 160 -30.80 5.71 21.89
N LEU A 161 -30.33 5.13 20.77
CA LEU A 161 -31.20 4.44 19.84
C LEU A 161 -31.76 3.14 20.42
N ALA A 162 -30.95 2.38 21.18
CA ALA A 162 -31.41 1.18 21.90
C ALA A 162 -32.42 1.53 23.02
N VAL A 163 -32.15 2.61 23.76
CA VAL A 163 -33.10 3.12 24.76
C VAL A 163 -34.42 3.55 24.11
N PHE A 164 -34.35 4.25 22.96
CA PHE A 164 -35.55 4.65 22.21
C PHE A 164 -36.37 3.44 21.76
N GLN A 165 -35.71 2.42 21.18
CA GLN A 165 -36.35 1.17 20.76
C GLN A 165 -37.00 0.43 21.98
N SER A 166 -36.30 0.33 23.09
CA SER A 166 -36.83 -0.28 24.31
C SER A 166 -38.07 0.47 24.82
N ARG A 167 -38.12 1.80 24.70
CA ARG A 167 -39.32 2.57 25.09
C ARG A 167 -40.48 2.33 24.12
N LEU A 168 -40.24 2.18 22.85
CA LEU A 168 -41.28 1.83 21.86
C LEU A 168 -41.80 0.39 22.12
N ASP A 169 -40.92 -0.57 22.47
CA ASP A 169 -41.32 -1.92 22.84
C ASP A 169 -42.24 -1.93 24.07
N LEU A 170 -41.90 -1.16 25.11
CA LEU A 170 -42.75 -1.00 26.30
C LEU A 170 -44.10 -0.36 25.99
N LEU A 171 -44.13 0.61 25.06
CA LEU A 171 -45.38 1.22 24.62
C LEU A 171 -46.25 0.22 23.85
N LEU A 172 -45.68 -0.62 22.97
CA LEU A 172 -46.44 -1.66 22.25
C LEU A 172 -47.02 -2.75 23.17
N GLN A 173 -46.48 -2.93 24.37
CA GLN A 173 -46.98 -3.88 25.36
C GLN A 173 -48.11 -3.35 26.24
N GLN A 174 -48.51 -2.07 26.10
CA GLN A 174 -49.59 -1.49 26.87
C GLN A 174 -50.95 -2.11 26.47
N PRO A 175 -51.77 -2.61 27.44
CA PRO A 175 -53.02 -3.30 27.14
C PRO A 175 -54.12 -2.42 26.55
N ASP A 176 -54.07 -1.10 26.79
CA ASP A 176 -55.09 -0.16 26.42
C ASP A 176 -54.79 0.61 25.09
N LEU A 177 -53.88 0.10 24.29
CA LEU A 177 -53.55 0.72 23.01
C LEU A 177 -54.68 0.56 21.99
N THR A 178 -55.11 1.67 21.41
CA THR A 178 -55.96 1.63 20.22
C THR A 178 -55.17 1.15 19.01
N GLU A 179 -55.82 0.50 18.05
CA GLU A 179 -55.19 0.01 16.80
C GLU A 179 -54.44 1.14 16.07
N LYS A 180 -55.03 2.37 16.05
CA LYS A 180 -54.38 3.53 15.48
C LYS A 180 -53.07 3.92 16.17
N GLN A 181 -53.03 3.87 17.51
CA GLN A 181 -51.85 4.17 18.32
C GLN A 181 -50.78 3.08 18.11
N ALA A 182 -51.19 1.81 18.12
CA ALA A 182 -50.29 0.71 17.83
C ALA A 182 -49.62 0.83 16.45
N GLY A 183 -50.40 1.18 15.43
CA GLY A 183 -49.87 1.43 14.06
C GLY A 183 -48.89 2.62 14.01
N MET A 184 -49.16 3.68 14.76
CA MET A 184 -48.22 4.82 14.85
C MET A 184 -46.91 4.45 15.53
N ILE A 185 -46.99 3.72 16.65
CA ILE A 185 -45.80 3.24 17.38
C ILE A 185 -45.01 2.25 16.54
N GLN A 186 -45.67 1.33 15.83
CA GLN A 186 -45.00 0.43 14.90
C GLN A 186 -44.27 1.19 13.79
N GLY A 187 -44.88 2.25 13.22
CA GLY A 187 -44.22 3.11 12.26
C GLY A 187 -42.96 3.81 12.80
N LEU A 188 -42.99 4.29 14.04
CA LEU A 188 -41.83 4.86 14.72
C LEU A 188 -40.76 3.80 14.98
N TYR A 189 -41.13 2.59 15.34
CA TYR A 189 -40.23 1.46 15.54
C TYR A 189 -39.50 1.09 14.25
N ASP A 190 -40.19 1.04 13.12
CA ASP A 190 -39.63 0.77 11.81
C ASP A 190 -38.62 1.85 11.38
N VAL A 191 -38.94 3.13 11.63
CA VAL A 191 -38.01 4.24 11.38
C VAL A 191 -36.76 4.12 12.26
N SER A 192 -36.94 3.80 13.56
CA SER A 192 -35.83 3.60 14.49
C SER A 192 -34.92 2.46 14.05
N ASN A 193 -35.49 1.31 13.64
CA ASN A 193 -34.73 0.19 13.11
C ASN A 193 -33.95 0.55 11.85
N ARG A 194 -34.54 1.38 10.98
CA ARG A 194 -33.89 1.88 9.79
C ARG A 194 -32.70 2.78 10.14
N LEU A 195 -32.85 3.68 11.11
CA LEU A 195 -31.77 4.54 11.60
C LEU A 195 -30.65 3.71 12.25
N ALA A 196 -30.98 2.70 13.05
CA ALA A 196 -30.00 1.80 13.67
C ALA A 196 -29.16 1.06 12.62
N ARG A 197 -29.79 0.55 11.56
CA ARG A 197 -29.08 -0.12 10.46
C ARG A 197 -28.23 0.87 9.67
N LEU A 198 -28.74 2.06 9.38
CA LEU A 198 -27.99 3.09 8.67
C LEU A 198 -26.73 3.48 9.45
N ASN A 199 -26.89 3.75 10.74
CA ASN A 199 -25.78 4.09 11.62
C ASN A 199 -24.71 2.97 11.66
N ARG A 200 -25.12 1.71 11.90
CA ARG A 200 -24.20 0.56 11.88
C ARG A 200 -23.43 0.44 10.57
N ASN A 201 -24.10 0.62 9.44
CA ASN A 201 -23.48 0.54 8.12
C ASN A 201 -22.49 1.68 7.86
N LEU A 202 -22.82 2.91 8.29
CA LEU A 202 -21.90 4.04 8.18
C LEU A 202 -20.64 3.86 9.02
N LEU A 203 -20.82 3.38 10.26
CA LEU A 203 -19.72 3.10 11.17
C LEU A 203 -18.85 1.93 10.67
N LEU A 204 -19.46 0.89 10.09
CA LEU A 204 -18.72 -0.20 9.45
C LEU A 204 -17.85 0.33 8.29
N LEU A 205 -18.42 1.15 7.40
CA LEU A 205 -17.67 1.78 6.31
C LEU A 205 -16.53 2.66 6.84
N ALA A 206 -16.79 3.48 7.85
CA ALA A 206 -15.77 4.31 8.46
C ALA A 206 -14.63 3.49 9.08
N LYS A 207 -14.94 2.35 9.74
CA LYS A 207 -13.94 1.43 10.28
C LYS A 207 -13.12 0.74 9.17
N ILE A 208 -13.75 0.38 8.05
CA ILE A 208 -13.07 -0.22 6.89
C ILE A 208 -12.13 0.83 6.25
N ASP A 209 -12.64 2.04 5.98
CA ASP A 209 -11.87 3.14 5.39
C ASP A 209 -10.63 3.48 6.24
N ASN A 210 -10.77 3.41 7.56
CA ASN A 210 -9.70 3.67 8.53
C ASN A 210 -8.84 2.43 8.84
N ARG A 211 -8.98 1.35 8.10
CA ARG A 211 -8.22 0.10 8.26
C ARG A 211 -8.20 -0.46 9.69
N GLN A 212 -9.32 -0.38 10.42
CA GLN A 212 -9.42 -0.79 11.83
C GLN A 212 -9.59 -2.31 12.05
N TYR A 213 -9.60 -3.12 11.00
CA TYR A 213 -9.74 -4.57 11.06
C TYR A 213 -8.39 -5.29 10.91
N GLU A 214 -7.55 -5.26 11.94
CA GLU A 214 -6.16 -5.75 11.88
C GLU A 214 -6.05 -7.28 11.80
N ARG A 215 -7.04 -8.02 12.37
CA ARG A 215 -6.95 -9.47 12.49
C ARG A 215 -7.32 -10.17 11.19
N MET A 216 -6.31 -10.67 10.49
CA MET A 216 -6.46 -11.50 9.30
C MET A 216 -6.19 -12.95 9.61
N GLU A 217 -7.04 -13.86 9.15
CA GLU A 217 -6.90 -15.31 9.31
C GLU A 217 -7.11 -16.04 7.98
N ASN A 218 -6.61 -17.27 7.88
CA ASN A 218 -6.85 -18.13 6.74
C ASN A 218 -8.19 -18.85 6.93
N ILE A 219 -9.18 -18.52 6.12
CA ILE A 219 -10.53 -19.05 6.21
C ILE A 219 -10.78 -19.99 5.04
N ASN A 220 -11.19 -21.23 5.33
CA ASN A 220 -11.74 -22.12 4.32
C ASN A 220 -13.13 -21.60 3.94
N LEU A 221 -13.25 -21.04 2.72
CA LEU A 221 -14.48 -20.38 2.27
C LEU A 221 -15.66 -21.35 2.15
N THR A 222 -15.43 -22.57 1.69
CA THR A 222 -16.48 -23.59 1.54
C THR A 222 -17.06 -23.98 2.91
N ALA A 223 -16.19 -24.29 3.89
CA ALA A 223 -16.62 -24.60 5.24
C ALA A 223 -17.33 -23.40 5.90
N PHE A 224 -16.81 -22.20 5.72
CA PHE A 224 -17.41 -20.97 6.21
C PHE A 224 -18.83 -20.75 5.66
N LEU A 225 -19.05 -20.96 4.37
CA LEU A 225 -20.38 -20.83 3.76
C LEU A 225 -21.33 -21.91 4.27
N GLN A 226 -20.90 -23.16 4.37
CA GLN A 226 -21.68 -24.26 4.93
C GLN A 226 -22.13 -23.98 6.37
N ASP A 227 -21.22 -23.47 7.21
CA ASP A 227 -21.55 -23.07 8.58
C ASP A 227 -22.58 -21.91 8.63
N THR A 228 -22.58 -21.04 7.60
CA THR A 228 -23.46 -19.87 7.53
C THR A 228 -24.81 -20.18 6.88
N THR A 229 -24.91 -21.26 6.09
CA THR A 229 -26.12 -21.67 5.35
C THR A 229 -27.41 -21.68 6.18
N PRO A 230 -27.48 -22.24 7.41
CA PRO A 230 -28.71 -22.23 8.17
C PRO A 230 -29.24 -20.81 8.45
N PHE A 231 -28.34 -19.88 8.71
CA PHE A 231 -28.69 -18.48 8.87
C PHE A 231 -29.13 -17.83 7.55
N LEU A 232 -28.47 -18.13 6.43
CA LEU A 232 -28.83 -17.62 5.09
C LEU A 232 -30.20 -18.13 4.66
N GLN A 233 -30.55 -19.39 4.95
CA GLN A 233 -31.87 -19.97 4.71
C GLN A 233 -32.96 -19.25 5.51
N SER A 234 -32.68 -18.88 6.76
CA SER A 234 -33.65 -18.11 7.57
C SER A 234 -33.94 -16.71 7.01
N ILE A 235 -32.99 -16.11 6.29
CA ILE A 235 -33.16 -14.82 5.61
C ILE A 235 -33.89 -15.00 4.27
N ALA A 236 -33.66 -16.10 3.56
CA ALA A 236 -34.20 -16.35 2.23
C ALA A 236 -35.75 -16.44 2.22
N GLY A 237 -36.38 -16.88 3.31
CA GLY A 237 -37.85 -17.00 3.42
C GLY A 237 -38.42 -17.94 2.34
N ASP A 238 -39.28 -17.41 1.44
CA ASP A 238 -39.91 -18.14 0.37
C ASP A 238 -39.04 -18.35 -0.89
N ILE A 239 -37.78 -17.87 -0.85
CA ILE A 239 -36.84 -17.97 -1.96
C ILE A 239 -36.06 -19.29 -1.84
N THR A 240 -35.96 -20.02 -2.95
CA THR A 240 -35.21 -21.28 -3.00
C THR A 240 -33.70 -20.99 -3.04
N LEU A 241 -32.96 -21.48 -2.04
CA LEU A 241 -31.50 -21.34 -1.99
C LEU A 241 -30.82 -22.56 -2.62
N TYR A 242 -29.97 -22.33 -3.62
CA TYR A 242 -29.13 -23.35 -4.24
C TYR A 242 -27.67 -23.09 -3.89
N GLU A 243 -26.96 -24.13 -3.45
CA GLU A 243 -25.56 -24.10 -3.08
C GLU A 243 -24.73 -24.99 -4.03
N GLU A 244 -23.75 -24.39 -4.68
CA GLU A 244 -22.84 -25.07 -5.60
C GLU A 244 -21.39 -24.86 -5.10
N PHE A 245 -21.02 -25.57 -4.06
CA PHE A 245 -19.67 -25.52 -3.52
C PHE A 245 -18.85 -26.65 -4.13
N GLY A 246 -17.82 -26.31 -4.94
CA GLY A 246 -16.90 -27.30 -5.48
C GLY A 246 -16.14 -28.08 -4.40
N ASN A 247 -15.59 -29.24 -4.77
CA ASN A 247 -14.80 -30.06 -3.84
C ASN A 247 -13.46 -29.44 -3.42
N ASP A 248 -13.03 -28.38 -4.10
CA ASP A 248 -11.77 -27.71 -3.81
C ASP A 248 -11.93 -26.77 -2.60
N ALA A 249 -11.14 -27.04 -1.56
CA ALA A 249 -11.08 -26.20 -0.37
C ALA A 249 -10.41 -24.86 -0.69
N LEU A 250 -11.21 -23.87 -1.09
CA LEU A 250 -10.72 -22.51 -1.31
C LEU A 250 -10.42 -21.82 0.02
N THR A 251 -9.14 -21.58 0.31
CA THR A 251 -8.71 -20.82 1.48
C THR A 251 -8.39 -19.38 1.09
N VAL A 252 -8.99 -18.42 1.80
CA VAL A 252 -8.78 -16.99 1.60
C VAL A 252 -8.24 -16.36 2.88
N LYS A 253 -7.31 -15.40 2.74
CA LYS A 253 -6.82 -14.61 3.87
C LYS A 253 -7.76 -13.42 4.08
N ALA A 254 -8.54 -13.45 5.15
CA ALA A 254 -9.60 -12.47 5.40
C ALA A 254 -9.76 -12.13 6.89
N ASN A 255 -10.38 -10.99 7.16
CA ASN A 255 -11.01 -10.74 8.45
C ASN A 255 -12.39 -11.41 8.45
N ARG A 256 -12.64 -12.31 9.43
CA ARG A 256 -13.87 -13.12 9.51
C ARG A 256 -15.13 -12.25 9.57
N THR A 257 -15.14 -11.22 10.41
CA THR A 257 -16.30 -10.32 10.56
C THR A 257 -16.63 -9.57 9.27
N LEU A 258 -15.59 -9.14 8.52
CA LEU A 258 -15.81 -8.50 7.23
C LEU A 258 -16.30 -9.48 6.17
N LEU A 259 -15.80 -10.72 6.17
CA LEU A 259 -16.29 -11.76 5.26
C LEU A 259 -17.76 -12.12 5.55
N GLU A 260 -18.15 -12.24 6.81
CA GLU A 260 -19.54 -12.42 7.23
C GLU A 260 -20.42 -11.26 6.75
N SER A 261 -19.95 -10.03 6.92
CA SER A 261 -20.67 -8.85 6.47
C SER A 261 -20.81 -8.79 4.93
N LEU A 262 -19.79 -9.20 4.19
CA LEU A 262 -19.83 -9.27 2.73
C LEU A 262 -20.90 -10.25 2.25
N VAL A 263 -20.88 -11.49 2.76
CA VAL A 263 -21.84 -12.54 2.41
C VAL A 263 -23.27 -12.10 2.77
N ASN A 264 -23.46 -11.59 3.99
CA ASN A 264 -24.77 -11.12 4.45
C ASN A 264 -25.33 -9.98 3.59
N ASN A 265 -24.50 -8.99 3.20
CA ASN A 265 -24.95 -7.90 2.35
C ASN A 265 -25.34 -8.38 0.94
N LEU A 266 -24.62 -9.34 0.36
CA LEU A 266 -24.96 -9.92 -0.94
C LEU A 266 -26.24 -10.75 -0.86
N VAL A 267 -26.41 -11.60 0.15
CA VAL A 267 -27.63 -12.41 0.35
C VAL A 267 -28.84 -11.51 0.62
N VAL A 268 -28.75 -10.56 1.55
CA VAL A 268 -29.84 -9.63 1.84
C VAL A 268 -30.21 -8.81 0.59
N ASN A 269 -29.25 -8.44 -0.24
CA ASN A 269 -29.50 -7.77 -1.51
C ASN A 269 -30.24 -8.70 -2.48
N ALA A 270 -29.76 -9.93 -2.65
CA ALA A 270 -30.36 -10.93 -3.52
C ALA A 270 -31.79 -11.30 -3.11
N VAL A 271 -32.06 -11.43 -1.80
CA VAL A 271 -33.42 -11.70 -1.27
C VAL A 271 -34.35 -10.50 -1.49
N ARG A 272 -33.88 -9.30 -1.22
CA ARG A 272 -34.71 -8.07 -1.33
C ARG A 272 -35.13 -7.76 -2.76
N HIS A 273 -34.26 -8.03 -3.72
CA HIS A 273 -34.46 -7.76 -5.16
C HIS A 273 -34.85 -9.01 -5.95
N ASN A 274 -35.26 -10.07 -5.24
CA ASN A 274 -35.79 -11.25 -5.88
C ASN A 274 -37.27 -11.08 -6.22
N ARG A 275 -37.77 -11.93 -7.11
CA ARG A 275 -39.21 -12.11 -7.34
C ARG A 275 -39.77 -13.10 -6.30
N PRO A 276 -41.07 -13.03 -5.98
CA PRO A 276 -41.72 -14.02 -5.12
C PRO A 276 -41.52 -15.47 -5.64
N GLY A 277 -41.14 -16.39 -4.78
CA GLY A 277 -40.83 -17.77 -5.14
C GLY A 277 -39.66 -17.96 -6.12
N GLY A 278 -38.78 -16.95 -6.19
CA GLY A 278 -37.61 -16.99 -7.03
C GLY A 278 -36.44 -17.80 -6.44
N GLU A 279 -35.26 -17.68 -7.04
CA GLU A 279 -34.08 -18.46 -6.71
C GLU A 279 -32.91 -17.56 -6.32
N LEU A 280 -32.13 -18.00 -5.33
CA LEU A 280 -30.81 -17.48 -5.02
C LEU A 280 -29.80 -18.62 -5.11
N ARG A 281 -28.80 -18.47 -5.94
CA ARG A 281 -27.73 -19.44 -6.12
C ARG A 281 -26.41 -18.87 -5.61
N ILE A 282 -25.72 -19.62 -4.74
CA ILE A 282 -24.39 -19.30 -4.22
C ILE A 282 -23.43 -20.36 -4.73
N ALA A 283 -22.44 -19.96 -5.55
CA ALA A 283 -21.46 -20.87 -6.12
C ALA A 283 -20.04 -20.46 -5.74
N VAL A 284 -19.19 -21.45 -5.47
CA VAL A 284 -17.74 -21.25 -5.29
C VAL A 284 -17.02 -21.99 -6.40
N LYS A 285 -16.36 -21.25 -7.30
CA LYS A 285 -15.66 -21.79 -8.46
C LYS A 285 -14.47 -20.88 -8.85
N ASP A 286 -13.37 -21.47 -9.26
CA ASP A 286 -12.20 -20.76 -9.84
C ASP A 286 -11.71 -19.58 -8.97
N LYS A 287 -11.59 -19.79 -7.66
CA LYS A 287 -11.22 -18.77 -6.68
C LYS A 287 -12.19 -17.58 -6.62
N ARG A 288 -13.44 -17.79 -6.95
CA ARG A 288 -14.52 -16.80 -6.92
C ARG A 288 -15.68 -17.31 -6.11
N ILE A 289 -16.40 -16.38 -5.51
CA ILE A 289 -17.75 -16.63 -5.02
C ILE A 289 -18.73 -15.84 -5.90
N ILE A 290 -19.79 -16.51 -6.30
CA ILE A 290 -20.80 -15.98 -7.22
C ILE A 290 -22.16 -16.06 -6.54
N PHE A 291 -22.85 -14.93 -6.46
CA PHE A 291 -24.23 -14.83 -6.01
C PHE A 291 -25.08 -14.47 -7.21
N SER A 292 -26.07 -15.30 -7.54
CA SER A 292 -27.01 -15.01 -8.62
C SER A 292 -28.43 -15.16 -8.14
N ASN A 293 -29.27 -14.16 -8.40
CA ASN A 293 -30.68 -14.18 -8.03
C ASN A 293 -31.57 -13.84 -9.21
N THR A 294 -32.75 -14.46 -9.25
CA THR A 294 -33.83 -14.09 -10.14
C THR A 294 -34.37 -12.71 -9.78
N SER A 295 -34.87 -11.96 -10.77
CA SER A 295 -35.48 -10.65 -10.51
C SER A 295 -36.42 -10.27 -11.65
N ASP A 296 -37.42 -9.49 -11.35
CA ASP A 296 -38.29 -8.80 -12.32
C ASP A 296 -37.75 -7.38 -12.64
N GLU A 297 -36.67 -6.95 -11.97
CA GLU A 297 -36.03 -5.65 -12.20
C GLU A 297 -35.08 -5.71 -13.41
N PRO A 298 -34.95 -4.62 -14.17
CA PRO A 298 -34.01 -4.56 -15.29
C PRO A 298 -32.56 -4.54 -14.82
N ALA A 299 -31.64 -4.67 -15.79
CA ALA A 299 -30.20 -4.53 -15.54
C ALA A 299 -29.87 -3.21 -14.84
N LEU A 300 -28.99 -3.29 -13.84
CA LEU A 300 -28.52 -2.12 -13.09
C LEU A 300 -27.30 -1.50 -13.76
N ASP A 301 -27.05 -0.23 -13.52
CA ASP A 301 -25.83 0.44 -13.97
C ASP A 301 -24.61 -0.06 -13.18
N SER A 302 -23.77 -0.87 -13.80
CA SER A 302 -22.58 -1.47 -13.19
C SER A 302 -21.58 -0.44 -12.68
N SER A 303 -21.59 0.78 -13.19
CA SER A 303 -20.70 1.88 -12.76
C SER A 303 -21.16 2.55 -11.47
N LEU A 304 -22.45 2.51 -11.17
CA LEU A 304 -23.08 3.25 -10.06
C LEU A 304 -23.50 2.36 -8.90
N ILE A 305 -23.80 1.08 -9.11
CA ILE A 305 -24.42 0.20 -8.09
C ILE A 305 -23.61 0.02 -6.82
N PHE A 306 -22.30 0.22 -6.88
CA PHE A 306 -21.39 0.14 -5.72
C PHE A 306 -21.16 1.49 -5.04
N ASN A 307 -21.78 2.58 -5.55
CA ASN A 307 -21.66 3.89 -4.92
C ASN A 307 -22.51 3.98 -3.66
N ARG A 308 -22.03 4.74 -2.68
CA ARG A 308 -22.75 4.99 -1.43
C ARG A 308 -24.07 5.70 -1.72
N PHE A 309 -25.15 5.27 -1.07
CA PHE A 309 -26.50 5.79 -1.19
C PHE A 309 -27.15 5.65 -2.59
N TYR A 310 -26.49 4.95 -3.53
CA TYR A 310 -27.11 4.71 -4.83
C TYR A 310 -28.29 3.77 -4.72
N ARG A 311 -29.41 4.15 -5.35
CA ARG A 311 -30.65 3.40 -5.44
C ARG A 311 -31.24 3.58 -6.82
N PRO A 312 -31.43 2.51 -7.61
CA PRO A 312 -31.99 2.62 -8.95
C PRO A 312 -33.47 3.00 -8.94
N SER A 313 -34.18 2.75 -7.82
CA SER A 313 -35.60 3.09 -7.63
C SER A 313 -35.86 3.45 -6.16
N GLU A 314 -36.70 4.44 -5.94
CA GLU A 314 -37.20 4.82 -4.61
C GLU A 314 -38.19 3.82 -4.01
N LYS A 315 -38.80 2.97 -4.87
CA LYS A 315 -39.81 1.98 -4.48
C LYS A 315 -39.23 0.85 -3.62
N VAL A 316 -37.95 0.55 -3.76
CA VAL A 316 -37.30 -0.53 -3.02
C VAL A 316 -36.79 -0.03 -1.66
N LYS A 317 -37.23 -0.68 -0.58
CA LYS A 317 -36.77 -0.37 0.80
C LYS A 317 -35.29 -0.71 0.95
N GLY A 318 -34.45 0.29 1.22
CA GLY A 318 -33.02 0.10 1.47
C GLY A 318 -32.30 1.43 1.70
N ASN A 319 -31.06 1.36 2.25
CA ASN A 319 -30.27 2.54 2.56
C ASN A 319 -29.22 2.86 1.47
N GLY A 320 -29.10 2.02 0.41
CA GLY A 320 -28.10 2.18 -0.65
C GLY A 320 -26.65 2.02 -0.16
N LEU A 321 -26.42 1.30 0.96
CA LEU A 321 -25.08 1.11 1.53
C LEU A 321 -24.58 -0.33 1.41
N GLY A 322 -25.47 -1.33 1.18
CA GLY A 322 -25.07 -2.75 1.18
C GLY A 322 -23.98 -3.08 0.16
N LEU A 323 -24.20 -2.72 -1.10
CA LEU A 323 -23.20 -2.96 -2.17
C LEU A 323 -21.96 -2.08 -2.03
N ALA A 324 -22.08 -0.87 -1.47
CA ALA A 324 -20.94 -0.03 -1.13
C ALA A 324 -20.06 -0.68 -0.03
N ILE A 325 -20.67 -1.34 0.96
CA ILE A 325 -19.98 -2.14 1.98
C ILE A 325 -19.26 -3.32 1.33
N VAL A 326 -19.92 -4.06 0.43
CA VAL A 326 -19.30 -5.17 -0.31
C VAL A 326 -18.05 -4.68 -1.05
N ARG A 327 -18.13 -3.56 -1.76
CA ARG A 327 -16.98 -2.98 -2.45
C ARG A 327 -15.88 -2.56 -1.49
N ALA A 328 -16.20 -1.85 -0.42
CA ALA A 328 -15.22 -1.42 0.57
C ALA A 328 -14.48 -2.62 1.20
N ILE A 329 -15.19 -3.74 1.49
CA ILE A 329 -14.59 -4.96 2.00
C ILE A 329 -13.66 -5.60 0.96
N CYS A 330 -14.08 -5.64 -0.32
CA CYS A 330 -13.23 -6.16 -1.40
C CYS A 330 -11.96 -5.31 -1.57
N ASP A 331 -12.09 -3.99 -1.63
CA ASP A 331 -10.96 -3.05 -1.74
C ASP A 331 -10.01 -3.19 -0.54
N TYR A 332 -10.55 -3.38 0.67
CA TYR A 332 -9.78 -3.60 1.90
C TYR A 332 -8.89 -4.85 1.82
N HIS A 333 -9.40 -5.95 1.25
CA HIS A 333 -8.67 -7.21 1.10
C HIS A 333 -7.89 -7.32 -0.23
N GLY A 334 -8.01 -6.35 -1.13
CA GLY A 334 -7.42 -6.39 -2.47
C GLY A 334 -8.15 -7.36 -3.42
N TRP A 335 -9.43 -7.62 -3.17
CA TRP A 335 -10.31 -8.43 -4.01
C TRP A 335 -11.06 -7.57 -5.03
N LYS A 336 -11.64 -8.21 -6.04
CA LYS A 336 -12.45 -7.52 -7.05
C LYS A 336 -13.89 -7.98 -6.98
N VAL A 337 -14.83 -7.04 -6.87
CA VAL A 337 -16.26 -7.31 -7.04
C VAL A 337 -16.73 -6.81 -8.40
N THR A 338 -17.55 -7.63 -9.07
CA THR A 338 -18.17 -7.31 -10.37
C THR A 338 -19.66 -7.66 -10.36
N TYR A 339 -20.40 -6.98 -11.23
CA TYR A 339 -21.80 -7.21 -11.46
C TYR A 339 -22.07 -7.47 -12.94
N GLN A 340 -22.96 -8.39 -13.22
CA GLN A 340 -23.49 -8.70 -14.56
C GLN A 340 -24.99 -8.98 -14.47
N TYR A 341 -25.71 -8.67 -15.54
CA TYR A 341 -27.09 -9.08 -15.73
C TYR A 341 -27.16 -9.98 -16.95
N LYS A 342 -27.64 -11.20 -16.77
CA LYS A 342 -27.75 -12.20 -17.85
C LYS A 342 -28.93 -13.11 -17.59
N ASP A 343 -29.72 -13.37 -18.64
CA ASP A 343 -30.82 -14.32 -18.65
C ASP A 343 -31.84 -14.11 -17.50
N GLY A 344 -32.14 -12.84 -17.16
CA GLY A 344 -33.03 -12.47 -16.04
C GLY A 344 -32.43 -12.64 -14.65
N LEU A 345 -31.11 -12.84 -14.54
CA LEU A 345 -30.40 -13.00 -13.30
C LEU A 345 -29.49 -11.80 -13.04
N HIS A 346 -29.54 -11.27 -11.82
CA HIS A 346 -28.51 -10.40 -11.29
C HIS A 346 -27.38 -11.26 -10.72
N ILE A 347 -26.15 -11.05 -11.20
CA ILE A 347 -24.99 -11.87 -10.87
C ILE A 347 -23.91 -10.97 -10.26
N PHE A 348 -23.57 -11.23 -9.00
CA PHE A 348 -22.48 -10.58 -8.29
C PHE A 348 -21.34 -11.57 -8.08
N THR A 349 -20.13 -11.21 -8.52
CA THR A 349 -18.96 -12.08 -8.42
C THR A 349 -17.87 -11.38 -7.61
N VAL A 350 -17.36 -12.06 -6.58
CA VAL A 350 -16.17 -11.62 -5.85
C VAL A 350 -15.00 -12.53 -6.22
N ASP A 351 -13.96 -11.93 -6.78
CA ASP A 351 -12.72 -12.60 -7.18
C ASP A 351 -11.67 -12.40 -6.09
N PHE A 352 -11.19 -13.49 -5.52
CA PHE A 352 -10.22 -13.50 -4.43
C PHE A 352 -8.75 -13.47 -4.91
N LEU A 353 -8.52 -13.40 -6.23
CA LEU A 353 -7.18 -13.17 -6.75
C LEU A 353 -6.73 -11.74 -6.40
N PRO A 354 -5.52 -11.57 -5.84
CA PRO A 354 -5.03 -10.23 -5.58
C PRO A 354 -4.94 -9.44 -6.89
N LEU A 355 -5.49 -8.23 -6.89
CA LEU A 355 -5.30 -7.30 -8.00
C LEU A 355 -3.79 -7.13 -8.27
N PRO A 356 -3.32 -7.15 -9.52
CA PRO A 356 -1.95 -6.80 -9.83
C PRO A 356 -1.71 -5.39 -9.25
N ARG A 357 -0.70 -5.26 -8.39
CA ARG A 357 -0.30 -3.96 -7.85
C ARG A 357 0.07 -3.10 -9.05
N SER A 358 -0.68 -2.03 -9.29
CA SER A 358 -0.24 -0.96 -10.19
C SER A 358 1.09 -0.44 -9.65
N VAL A 359 2.14 -0.63 -10.45
CA VAL A 359 3.52 -0.15 -10.21
C VAL A 359 3.51 1.37 -10.19
#